data_3667db2d8740ae344f96024ae992d5a5
#
_entry.id   3667db2d8740ae344f96024ae992d5a5
#
_cell.length_a   1.000
_cell.length_b   1.000
_cell.length_c   1.000
_cell.angle_alpha   90.00
_cell.angle_beta   90.00
_cell.angle_gamma   90.00
#
_symmetry.space_group_name_H-M   'P 1'
#
loop_
_entity.id
_entity.type
_entity.pdbx_description
1 polymer ?
#
loop_
_entity_poly.entity_id
_entity_poly.type
_entity_poly.pdbx_seq_one_letter_code
_entity_poly.pdbx_strand_id
1 'polypeptide(L)'
;LHYNFPPYSVGEAGRVGSPGRREIGHGKLAWRAINPLLPSKDEFPYTIRIVSEVTESNGSSSMATVCGTSLAMMDAGVPLARPVAGIAMGLIKEGDKFAVLSDILGDEDHLGDMDFKVSGTETGITSLQMDIKITSITPEIMQIALDQARDGRLHILDEMAKALTSARDALADSAPKITTIKIPVDKIRDIIGPGGKMIREIVEETGAKIDIEDDGTVSVAAVSQNSSDAA
;
A
#
# COMPACT_ATOMS: atom_id res chain seq x y z
N LEU A 1 2.41 0.39 6.97
CA LEU A 1 1.96 1.67 6.41
C LEU A 1 1.77 2.67 7.54
N HIS A 2 2.41 3.84 7.42
CA HIS A 2 2.27 4.98 8.32
C HIS A 2 1.38 6.01 7.63
N TYR A 3 0.40 6.54 8.36
CA TYR A 3 -0.50 7.57 7.88
C TYR A 3 -0.46 8.74 8.85
N ASN A 4 -0.12 9.92 8.35
CA ASN A 4 0.01 11.15 9.12
C ASN A 4 -0.98 12.19 8.58
N PHE A 5 -1.79 12.74 9.49
CA PHE A 5 -2.80 13.75 9.20
C PHE A 5 -2.64 14.94 10.15
N PRO A 6 -1.65 15.80 9.90
CA PRO A 6 -1.40 16.94 10.77
C PRO A 6 -2.50 17.99 10.65
N PRO A 7 -2.73 18.82 11.68
CA PRO A 7 -3.81 19.82 11.69
C PRO A 7 -3.78 20.78 10.51
N TYR A 8 -2.60 21.14 10.01
CA TYR A 8 -2.46 22.06 8.88
C TYR A 8 -3.05 21.51 7.58
N SER A 9 -3.24 20.18 7.46
CA SER A 9 -3.86 19.58 6.26
C SER A 9 -5.32 20.00 6.03
N VAL A 10 -5.98 20.50 7.07
CA VAL A 10 -7.34 21.07 7.02
C VAL A 10 -7.37 22.54 7.43
N GLY A 11 -6.21 23.22 7.38
CA GLY A 11 -6.09 24.64 7.69
C GLY A 11 -6.19 24.96 9.19
N GLU A 12 -6.04 23.98 10.07
CA GLU A 12 -6.10 24.15 11.51
C GLU A 12 -4.71 24.38 12.12
N ALA A 13 -4.65 25.18 13.17
CA ALA A 13 -3.49 25.27 14.06
C ALA A 13 -3.62 24.24 15.17
N GLY A 14 -2.60 23.42 15.36
CA GLY A 14 -2.63 22.39 16.39
C GLY A 14 -1.27 21.78 16.63
N ARG A 15 -1.16 20.98 17.70
CA ARG A 15 0.09 20.28 18.05
C ARG A 15 0.30 19.10 17.08
N VAL A 16 1.46 19.06 16.44
CA VAL A 16 1.93 17.89 15.73
C VAL A 16 2.58 16.94 16.74
N GLY A 17 2.10 15.72 16.82
CA GLY A 17 2.55 14.73 17.79
C GLY A 17 2.45 13.31 17.27
N SER A 18 2.40 12.33 18.16
CA SER A 18 2.19 10.93 17.79
C SER A 18 0.82 10.74 17.15
N PRO A 19 0.68 9.81 16.18
CA PRO A 19 -0.58 9.52 15.51
C PRO A 19 -1.71 9.19 16.49
N GLY A 20 -2.85 9.83 16.33
CA GLY A 20 -4.07 9.56 17.08
C GLY A 20 -4.79 8.30 16.60
N ARG A 21 -5.90 7.94 17.27
CA ARG A 21 -6.71 6.76 16.92
C ARG A 21 -7.23 6.80 15.48
N ARG A 22 -7.63 7.99 15.01
CA ARG A 22 -8.15 8.19 13.65
C ARG A 22 -7.06 7.91 12.62
N GLU A 23 -5.86 8.43 12.82
CA GLU A 23 -4.73 8.20 11.93
C GLU A 23 -4.31 6.73 11.88
N ILE A 24 -4.26 6.05 13.04
CA ILE A 24 -4.00 4.61 13.11
C ILE A 24 -5.07 3.82 12.36
N GLY A 25 -6.35 4.17 12.53
CA GLY A 25 -7.47 3.54 11.84
C GLY A 25 -7.41 3.71 10.33
N HIS A 26 -7.13 4.92 9.85
CA HIS A 26 -6.99 5.23 8.43
C HIS A 26 -5.79 4.51 7.80
N GLY A 27 -4.65 4.50 8.48
CA GLY A 27 -3.47 3.74 8.05
C GLY A 27 -3.75 2.24 7.94
N LYS A 28 -4.50 1.70 8.90
CA LYS A 28 -4.92 0.30 8.91
C LYS A 28 -5.88 -0.04 7.78
N LEU A 29 -6.83 0.86 7.47
CA LEU A 29 -7.75 0.72 6.34
C LEU A 29 -6.99 0.69 5.02
N ALA A 30 -6.09 1.65 4.79
CA ALA A 30 -5.28 1.70 3.59
C ALA A 30 -4.37 0.46 3.45
N TRP A 31 -3.77 0.00 4.56
CA TRP A 31 -2.98 -1.22 4.56
C TRP A 31 -3.83 -2.44 4.15
N ARG A 32 -5.03 -2.62 4.71
CA ARG A 32 -5.93 -3.72 4.35
C ARG A 32 -6.35 -3.68 2.88
N ALA A 33 -6.51 -2.48 2.32
CA ALA A 33 -6.85 -2.32 0.91
C ALA A 33 -5.78 -2.89 -0.03
N ILE A 34 -4.51 -2.69 0.32
CA ILE A 34 -3.35 -3.07 -0.51
C ILE A 34 -2.83 -4.47 -0.21
N ASN A 35 -2.89 -4.90 1.06
CA ASN A 35 -2.24 -6.13 1.53
C ASN A 35 -2.54 -7.40 0.72
N PRO A 36 -3.79 -7.65 0.24
CA PRO A 36 -4.08 -8.84 -0.55
C PRO A 36 -3.37 -8.88 -1.92
N LEU A 37 -2.80 -7.76 -2.36
CA LEU A 37 -2.19 -7.60 -3.68
C LEU A 37 -0.66 -7.54 -3.62
N LEU A 38 -0.10 -7.61 -2.41
CA LEU A 38 1.36 -7.60 -2.22
C LEU A 38 1.98 -8.90 -2.76
N PRO A 39 3.19 -8.80 -3.34
CA PRO A 39 3.95 -9.99 -3.70
C PRO A 39 4.33 -10.80 -2.46
N SER A 40 4.58 -12.09 -2.66
CA SER A 40 5.17 -12.93 -1.63
C SER A 40 6.62 -12.52 -1.33
N LYS A 41 7.17 -12.97 -0.20
CA LYS A 41 8.58 -12.71 0.13
C LYS A 41 9.55 -13.39 -0.83
N ASP A 42 9.13 -14.49 -1.44
CA ASP A 42 9.95 -15.22 -2.42
C ASP A 42 10.04 -14.47 -3.75
N GLU A 43 8.95 -13.77 -4.14
CA GLU A 43 8.90 -12.94 -5.34
C GLU A 43 9.56 -11.58 -5.14
N PHE A 44 9.45 -11.02 -3.94
CA PHE A 44 9.94 -9.69 -3.61
C PHE A 44 10.53 -9.66 -2.19
N PRO A 45 11.81 -10.01 -2.02
CA PRO A 45 12.45 -10.22 -0.71
C PRO A 45 12.80 -8.92 0.01
N TYR A 46 11.99 -7.88 -0.17
CA TYR A 46 12.18 -6.56 0.43
C TYR A 46 11.17 -6.29 1.55
N THR A 47 11.58 -5.50 2.52
CA THR A 47 10.66 -4.90 3.48
C THR A 47 10.06 -3.64 2.86
N ILE A 48 8.74 -3.62 2.73
CA ILE A 48 8.00 -2.47 2.17
C ILE A 48 7.55 -1.56 3.31
N ARG A 49 8.07 -0.34 3.33
CA ARG A 49 7.62 0.72 4.23
C ARG A 49 6.92 1.81 3.43
N ILE A 50 5.65 2.05 3.75
CA ILE A 50 4.83 3.09 3.13
C ILE A 50 4.59 4.20 4.15
N VAL A 51 4.80 5.44 3.74
CA VAL A 51 4.51 6.63 4.55
C VAL A 51 3.60 7.54 3.72
N SER A 52 2.42 7.83 4.25
CA SER A 52 1.46 8.79 3.69
C SER A 52 1.46 10.04 4.54
N GLU A 53 1.90 11.16 3.97
CA GLU A 53 1.85 12.49 4.57
C GLU A 53 0.73 13.28 3.89
N VAL A 54 -0.36 13.54 4.61
CA VAL A 54 -1.47 14.33 4.10
C VAL A 54 -1.16 15.79 4.31
N THR A 55 -0.92 16.54 3.24
CA THR A 55 -0.55 17.96 3.28
C THR A 55 -1.74 18.88 3.13
N GLU A 56 -2.79 18.44 2.42
CA GLU A 56 -4.04 19.15 2.23
C GLU A 56 -5.18 18.15 2.04
N SER A 57 -6.35 18.41 2.62
CA SER A 57 -7.51 17.53 2.54
C SER A 57 -8.84 18.28 2.68
N ASN A 58 -9.76 17.97 1.75
CA ASN A 58 -11.18 18.27 1.88
C ASN A 58 -11.99 17.14 1.28
N GLY A 59 -11.97 15.98 1.95
CA GLY A 59 -12.58 14.73 1.48
C GLY A 59 -11.86 13.53 2.07
N SER A 60 -11.86 12.39 1.37
CA SER A 60 -11.30 11.15 1.89
C SER A 60 -9.79 11.03 1.69
N SER A 61 -9.03 11.56 2.63
CA SER A 61 -7.56 11.40 2.68
C SER A 61 -7.11 9.94 2.79
N SER A 62 -7.90 9.06 3.42
CA SER A 62 -7.59 7.63 3.49
C SER A 62 -7.72 6.93 2.13
N MET A 63 -8.70 7.30 1.32
CA MET A 63 -8.85 6.75 -0.03
C MET A 63 -7.81 7.33 -1.00
N ALA A 64 -7.46 8.61 -0.86
CA ALA A 64 -6.30 9.19 -1.54
C ALA A 64 -5.00 8.46 -1.18
N THR A 65 -4.83 8.06 0.09
CA THR A 65 -3.69 7.25 0.55
C THR A 65 -3.68 5.87 -0.13
N VAL A 66 -4.82 5.21 -0.31
CA VAL A 66 -4.90 3.94 -1.05
C VAL A 66 -4.41 4.11 -2.48
N CYS A 67 -4.93 5.11 -3.21
CA CYS A 67 -4.57 5.40 -4.60
C CYS A 67 -3.08 5.77 -4.72
N GLY A 68 -2.60 6.69 -3.88
CA GLY A 68 -1.21 7.12 -3.86
C GLY A 68 -0.23 6.01 -3.48
N THR A 69 -0.61 5.13 -2.55
CA THR A 69 0.18 3.95 -2.18
C THR A 69 0.30 2.99 -3.36
N SER A 70 -0.81 2.71 -4.06
CA SER A 70 -0.80 1.86 -5.25
C SER A 70 0.15 2.39 -6.31
N LEU A 71 0.05 3.68 -6.65
CA LEU A 71 0.93 4.32 -7.62
C LEU A 71 2.39 4.33 -7.17
N ALA A 72 2.66 4.71 -5.91
CA ALA A 72 4.02 4.78 -5.38
C ALA A 72 4.73 3.42 -5.36
N MET A 73 4.00 2.35 -5.03
CA MET A 73 4.54 1.00 -5.06
C MET A 73 4.83 0.54 -6.48
N MET A 74 3.92 0.80 -7.42
CA MET A 74 4.12 0.49 -8.84
C MET A 74 5.31 1.26 -9.41
N ASP A 75 5.46 2.53 -9.06
CA ASP A 75 6.59 3.36 -9.48
C ASP A 75 7.92 2.91 -8.88
N ALA A 76 7.90 2.39 -7.67
CA ALA A 76 9.08 1.80 -7.03
C ALA A 76 9.47 0.42 -7.59
N GLY A 77 8.69 -0.16 -8.50
CA GLY A 77 8.93 -1.48 -9.07
C GLY A 77 8.49 -2.64 -8.16
N VAL A 78 7.60 -2.39 -7.20
CA VAL A 78 6.98 -3.47 -6.42
C VAL A 78 5.94 -4.18 -7.30
N PRO A 79 6.06 -5.49 -7.54
CA PRO A 79 5.17 -6.23 -8.43
C PRO A 79 3.80 -6.47 -7.78
N LEU A 80 2.99 -5.41 -7.68
CA LEU A 80 1.59 -5.53 -7.26
C LEU A 80 0.82 -6.38 -8.27
N ALA A 81 0.01 -7.29 -7.75
CA ALA A 81 -0.83 -8.14 -8.61
C ALA A 81 -1.78 -7.32 -9.50
N ARG A 82 -2.29 -6.18 -8.99
CA ARG A 82 -3.16 -5.23 -9.69
C ARG A 82 -3.14 -3.86 -9.03
N PRO A 83 -3.43 -2.76 -9.75
CA PRO A 83 -3.67 -1.45 -9.15
C PRO A 83 -4.89 -1.48 -8.21
N VAL A 84 -4.84 -0.67 -7.17
CA VAL A 84 -5.93 -0.51 -6.19
C VAL A 84 -6.32 0.95 -6.13
N ALA A 85 -7.61 1.22 -6.26
CA ALA A 85 -8.20 2.53 -6.00
C ALA A 85 -9.16 2.47 -4.83
N GLY A 86 -9.48 3.62 -4.27
CA GLY A 86 -10.47 3.78 -3.21
C GLY A 86 -11.33 5.01 -3.44
N ILE A 87 -12.59 4.92 -3.00
CA ILE A 87 -13.56 6.01 -3.06
C ILE A 87 -14.34 6.10 -1.76
N ALA A 88 -14.70 7.31 -1.34
CA ALA A 88 -15.59 7.56 -0.23
C ALA A 88 -16.98 7.92 -0.76
N MET A 89 -17.98 7.24 -0.23
CA MET A 89 -19.39 7.38 -0.58
C MET A 89 -20.16 7.93 0.60
N GLY A 90 -21.25 8.63 0.32
CA GLY A 90 -22.17 9.14 1.32
C GLY A 90 -23.61 8.76 1.02
N LEU A 91 -24.46 8.93 2.03
CA LEU A 91 -25.90 8.76 1.93
C LEU A 91 -26.60 9.93 2.59
N ILE A 92 -27.60 10.47 1.91
CA ILE A 92 -28.61 11.37 2.49
C ILE A 92 -29.95 10.64 2.40
N LYS A 93 -30.70 10.57 3.52
CA LYS A 93 -31.98 9.87 3.59
C LYS A 93 -33.02 10.69 4.35
N GLU A 94 -34.12 11.04 3.68
CA GLU A 94 -35.25 11.72 4.26
C GLU A 94 -36.54 10.89 4.06
N GLY A 95 -37.02 10.28 5.13
CA GLY A 95 -38.15 9.37 5.08
C GLY A 95 -37.85 8.17 4.17
N ASP A 96 -38.64 8.03 3.11
CA ASP A 96 -38.44 6.95 2.11
C ASP A 96 -37.54 7.36 0.93
N LYS A 97 -37.16 8.65 0.85
CA LYS A 97 -36.28 9.15 -0.21
C LYS A 97 -34.85 9.08 0.23
N PHE A 98 -33.95 8.78 -0.70
CA PHE A 98 -32.51 8.78 -0.46
C PHE A 98 -31.72 9.18 -1.70
N ALA A 99 -30.50 9.65 -1.46
CA ALA A 99 -29.50 9.90 -2.49
C ALA A 99 -28.14 9.35 -2.04
N VAL A 100 -27.48 8.64 -2.93
CA VAL A 100 -26.11 8.17 -2.74
C VAL A 100 -25.17 9.18 -3.37
N LEU A 101 -24.16 9.62 -2.63
CA LEU A 101 -23.14 10.56 -3.06
C LEU A 101 -21.82 9.84 -3.32
N SER A 102 -21.11 10.24 -4.38
CA SER A 102 -19.79 9.70 -4.72
C SER A 102 -18.71 10.74 -4.45
N ASP A 103 -17.56 10.27 -3.95
CA ASP A 103 -16.38 11.09 -3.65
C ASP A 103 -16.71 12.31 -2.77
N ILE A 104 -17.24 12.00 -1.57
CA ILE A 104 -17.80 13.00 -0.67
C ILE A 104 -16.74 13.95 -0.10
N LEU A 105 -17.14 15.21 0.05
CA LEU A 105 -16.39 16.25 0.75
C LEU A 105 -16.52 16.09 2.27
N GLY A 106 -15.70 16.84 3.02
CA GLY A 106 -15.74 16.83 4.49
C GLY A 106 -17.09 17.19 5.09
N ASP A 107 -17.79 18.18 4.53
CA ASP A 107 -19.13 18.58 5.00
C ASP A 107 -20.18 17.50 4.69
N GLU A 108 -20.09 16.83 3.56
CA GLU A 108 -20.97 15.72 3.18
C GLU A 108 -20.74 14.48 4.06
N ASP A 109 -19.48 14.21 4.46
CA ASP A 109 -19.16 13.21 5.48
C ASP A 109 -19.77 13.56 6.83
N HIS A 110 -19.65 14.82 7.26
CA HIS A 110 -20.13 15.25 8.58
C HIS A 110 -21.64 15.29 8.69
N LEU A 111 -22.34 15.79 7.67
CA LEU A 111 -23.78 16.02 7.66
C LEU A 111 -24.59 14.82 7.12
N GLY A 112 -23.95 13.90 6.43
CA GLY A 112 -24.60 12.73 5.83
C GLY A 112 -25.09 11.71 6.86
N ASP A 113 -26.01 10.86 6.44
CA ASP A 113 -26.63 9.80 7.24
C ASP A 113 -25.82 8.51 7.30
N MET A 114 -24.94 8.31 6.33
CA MET A 114 -23.95 7.24 6.26
C MET A 114 -22.78 7.71 5.42
N ASP A 115 -21.59 7.33 5.83
CA ASP A 115 -20.42 7.31 4.96
C ASP A 115 -19.83 5.90 4.89
N PHE A 116 -19.28 5.54 3.74
CA PHE A 116 -18.54 4.32 3.60
C PHE A 116 -17.42 4.47 2.57
N LYS A 117 -16.35 3.75 2.83
CA LYS A 117 -15.13 3.77 2.04
C LYS A 117 -14.94 2.40 1.43
N VAL A 118 -14.83 2.37 0.10
CA VAL A 118 -14.65 1.14 -0.67
C VAL A 118 -13.35 1.24 -1.43
N SER A 119 -12.49 0.25 -1.25
CA SER A 119 -11.27 0.10 -2.04
C SER A 119 -11.20 -1.26 -2.71
N GLY A 120 -10.53 -1.31 -3.84
CA GLY A 120 -10.37 -2.54 -4.59
C GLY A 120 -9.75 -2.33 -5.96
N THR A 121 -9.68 -3.42 -6.68
CA THR A 121 -9.19 -3.50 -8.05
C THR A 121 -10.34 -3.39 -9.05
N GLU A 122 -10.05 -3.54 -10.33
CA GLU A 122 -11.08 -3.67 -11.36
C GLU A 122 -12.00 -4.88 -11.16
N THR A 123 -11.49 -5.96 -10.53
CA THR A 123 -12.21 -7.22 -10.39
C THR A 123 -12.98 -7.40 -9.09
N GLY A 124 -12.66 -6.61 -8.05
CA GLY A 124 -13.33 -6.76 -6.76
C GLY A 124 -12.86 -5.84 -5.66
N ILE A 125 -13.58 -5.89 -4.55
CA ILE A 125 -13.34 -5.10 -3.35
C ILE A 125 -12.29 -5.79 -2.48
N THR A 126 -11.30 -5.04 -2.02
CA THR A 126 -10.26 -5.51 -1.08
C THR A 126 -10.47 -5.01 0.34
N SER A 127 -11.15 -3.88 0.51
CA SER A 127 -11.45 -3.32 1.82
C SER A 127 -12.72 -2.46 1.78
N LEU A 128 -13.49 -2.53 2.86
CA LEU A 128 -14.67 -1.71 3.09
C LEU A 128 -14.69 -1.25 4.55
N GLN A 129 -15.03 0.01 4.76
CA GLN A 129 -15.32 0.57 6.07
C GLN A 129 -16.56 1.44 5.96
N MET A 130 -17.47 1.31 6.90
CA MET A 130 -18.75 1.99 6.90
C MET A 130 -19.03 2.59 8.27
N ASP A 131 -19.62 3.77 8.28
CA ASP A 131 -20.19 4.43 9.46
C ASP A 131 -21.65 4.82 9.16
N ILE A 132 -22.59 4.23 9.90
CA ILE A 132 -24.02 4.47 9.76
C ILE A 132 -24.46 5.33 10.94
N LYS A 133 -24.97 6.53 10.67
CA LYS A 133 -25.40 7.53 11.66
C LYS A 133 -26.89 7.52 11.89
N ILE A 134 -27.65 6.72 11.14
CA ILE A 134 -29.10 6.51 11.25
C ILE A 134 -29.41 5.09 11.73
N THR A 135 -30.67 4.83 12.07
CA THR A 135 -31.10 3.56 12.69
C THR A 135 -30.80 2.34 11.83
N SER A 136 -30.97 2.43 10.50
CA SER A 136 -30.68 1.35 9.56
C SER A 136 -30.67 1.83 8.11
N ILE A 137 -30.03 1.05 7.26
CA ILE A 137 -30.09 1.13 5.81
C ILE A 137 -30.68 -0.18 5.27
N THR A 138 -31.34 -0.12 4.12
CA THR A 138 -31.91 -1.29 3.49
C THR A 138 -30.89 -1.98 2.58
N PRO A 139 -31.03 -3.30 2.31
CA PRO A 139 -30.20 -3.99 1.32
C PRO A 139 -30.23 -3.33 -0.06
N GLU A 140 -31.36 -2.75 -0.45
CA GLU A 140 -31.51 -2.00 -1.71
C GLU A 140 -30.59 -0.77 -1.74
N ILE A 141 -30.61 0.06 -0.68
CA ILE A 141 -29.73 1.22 -0.58
C ILE A 141 -28.27 0.77 -0.65
N MET A 142 -27.89 -0.30 0.05
CA MET A 142 -26.52 -0.82 0.03
C MET A 142 -26.12 -1.31 -1.35
N GLN A 143 -27.01 -1.99 -2.06
CA GLN A 143 -26.73 -2.47 -3.42
C GLN A 143 -26.45 -1.29 -4.36
N ILE A 144 -27.34 -0.28 -4.38
CA ILE A 144 -27.16 0.93 -5.19
C ILE A 144 -25.85 1.64 -4.83
N ALA A 145 -25.56 1.76 -3.54
CA ALA A 145 -24.34 2.40 -3.07
C ALA A 145 -23.06 1.66 -3.50
N LEU A 146 -23.07 0.33 -3.46
CA LEU A 146 -21.93 -0.49 -3.91
C LEU A 146 -21.76 -0.46 -5.43
N ASP A 147 -22.85 -0.47 -6.20
CA ASP A 147 -22.79 -0.35 -7.65
C ASP A 147 -22.23 1.01 -8.06
N GLN A 148 -22.69 2.09 -7.45
CA GLN A 148 -22.17 3.45 -7.69
C GLN A 148 -20.72 3.58 -7.25
N ALA A 149 -20.32 2.97 -6.12
CA ALA A 149 -18.94 2.92 -5.67
C ALA A 149 -18.03 2.14 -6.62
N ARG A 150 -18.56 1.10 -7.28
CA ARG A 150 -17.83 0.36 -8.32
C ARG A 150 -17.51 1.27 -9.50
N ASP A 151 -18.51 1.99 -10.00
CA ASP A 151 -18.33 2.90 -11.13
C ASP A 151 -17.32 3.98 -10.82
N GLY A 152 -17.42 4.61 -9.64
CA GLY A 152 -16.46 5.60 -9.16
C GLY A 152 -15.05 5.03 -9.01
N ARG A 153 -14.91 3.83 -8.47
CA ARG A 153 -13.61 3.16 -8.32
C ARG A 153 -12.97 2.84 -9.68
N LEU A 154 -13.75 2.37 -10.65
CA LEU A 154 -13.25 2.10 -12.00
C LEU A 154 -12.79 3.39 -12.68
N HIS A 155 -13.56 4.47 -12.55
CA HIS A 155 -13.17 5.79 -13.04
C HIS A 155 -11.83 6.26 -12.42
N ILE A 156 -11.65 6.09 -11.11
CA ILE A 156 -10.38 6.45 -10.44
C ILE A 156 -9.23 5.58 -10.95
N LEU A 157 -9.44 4.28 -11.15
CA LEU A 157 -8.42 3.40 -11.74
C LEU A 157 -8.02 3.86 -13.15
N ASP A 158 -8.96 4.30 -13.97
CA ASP A 158 -8.69 4.85 -15.30
C ASP A 158 -7.88 6.17 -15.23
N GLU A 159 -8.17 7.04 -14.27
CA GLU A 159 -7.37 8.24 -14.02
C GLU A 159 -5.94 7.90 -13.56
N MET A 160 -5.79 6.94 -12.65
CA MET A 160 -4.49 6.45 -12.22
C MET A 160 -3.67 5.83 -13.36
N ALA A 161 -4.34 5.12 -14.27
CA ALA A 161 -3.71 4.49 -15.44
C ALA A 161 -3.10 5.50 -16.43
N LYS A 162 -3.52 6.76 -16.40
CA LYS A 162 -2.86 7.83 -17.17
C LYS A 162 -1.43 8.11 -16.71
N ALA A 163 -1.10 7.79 -15.46
CA ALA A 163 0.23 7.91 -14.91
C ALA A 163 1.01 6.59 -15.01
N LEU A 164 0.42 5.49 -14.53
CA LEU A 164 1.01 4.15 -14.53
C LEU A 164 -0.06 3.08 -14.72
N THR A 165 0.11 2.22 -15.70
CA THR A 165 -0.79 1.08 -15.98
C THR A 165 -0.38 -0.20 -15.26
N SER A 166 0.91 -0.33 -14.92
CA SER A 166 1.51 -1.49 -14.25
C SER A 166 2.72 -1.07 -13.43
N ALA A 167 3.19 -1.96 -12.58
CA ALA A 167 4.47 -1.74 -11.90
C ALA A 167 5.62 -1.62 -12.93
N ARG A 168 6.65 -0.86 -12.59
CA ARG A 168 7.88 -0.81 -13.38
C ARG A 168 8.56 -2.18 -13.36
N ASP A 169 9.20 -2.53 -14.46
CA ASP A 169 9.85 -3.84 -14.65
C ASP A 169 11.06 -4.06 -13.73
N ALA A 170 11.64 -2.98 -13.19
CA ALA A 170 12.81 -3.03 -12.32
C ALA A 170 12.73 -1.97 -11.21
N LEU A 171 13.44 -2.26 -10.12
CA LEU A 171 13.70 -1.26 -9.08
C LEU A 171 14.59 -0.14 -9.62
N ALA A 172 14.44 1.06 -9.05
CA ALA A 172 15.32 2.18 -9.37
C ALA A 172 16.80 1.81 -9.14
N ASP A 173 17.70 2.43 -9.91
CA ASP A 173 19.14 2.15 -9.79
C ASP A 173 19.71 2.47 -8.41
N SER A 174 19.11 3.44 -7.72
CA SER A 174 19.45 3.82 -6.35
C SER A 174 18.89 2.87 -5.28
N ALA A 175 18.01 1.94 -5.65
CA ALA A 175 17.49 0.97 -4.69
C ALA A 175 18.50 -0.14 -4.41
N PRO A 176 18.64 -0.59 -3.15
CA PRO A 176 19.44 -1.77 -2.83
C PRO A 176 18.97 -2.98 -3.65
N LYS A 177 19.90 -3.78 -4.14
CA LYS A 177 19.63 -5.03 -4.87
C LYS A 177 19.72 -6.20 -3.91
N ILE A 178 18.70 -7.06 -3.92
CA ILE A 178 18.70 -8.32 -3.16
C ILE A 178 18.54 -9.44 -4.18
N THR A 179 19.57 -10.28 -4.27
CA THR A 179 19.57 -11.49 -5.09
C THR A 179 19.49 -12.70 -4.18
N THR A 180 18.54 -13.58 -4.43
CA THR A 180 18.39 -14.84 -3.69
C THR A 180 18.75 -16.00 -4.59
N ILE A 181 19.68 -16.83 -4.14
CA ILE A 181 20.08 -18.05 -4.83
C ILE A 181 19.91 -19.25 -3.91
N LYS A 182 19.77 -20.43 -4.48
CA LYS A 182 19.68 -21.69 -3.75
C LYS A 182 20.89 -22.55 -4.04
N ILE A 183 21.58 -22.95 -2.99
CA ILE A 183 22.73 -23.86 -3.08
C ILE A 183 22.44 -25.19 -2.36
N PRO A 184 23.13 -26.28 -2.71
CA PRO A 184 23.09 -27.49 -1.91
C PRO A 184 23.59 -27.25 -0.49
N VAL A 185 22.89 -27.83 0.51
CA VAL A 185 23.18 -27.61 1.95
C VAL A 185 24.65 -28.00 2.31
N ASP A 186 25.19 -29.02 1.68
CA ASP A 186 26.59 -29.45 1.86
C ASP A 186 27.60 -28.39 1.39
N LYS A 187 27.21 -27.47 0.49
CA LYS A 187 28.02 -26.35 -0.01
C LYS A 187 28.08 -25.13 0.88
N ILE A 188 27.20 -25.04 1.88
CA ILE A 188 27.17 -23.91 2.83
C ILE A 188 28.57 -23.73 3.49
N ARG A 189 29.20 -24.83 3.87
CA ARG A 189 30.53 -24.79 4.51
C ARG A 189 31.63 -24.29 3.59
N ASP A 190 31.51 -24.53 2.29
CA ASP A 190 32.48 -24.06 1.30
C ASP A 190 32.39 -22.53 1.14
N ILE A 191 31.19 -21.96 1.14
CA ILE A 191 30.96 -20.50 1.05
C ILE A 191 31.39 -19.79 2.35
N ILE A 192 31.08 -20.37 3.50
CA ILE A 192 31.50 -19.79 4.77
C ILE A 192 33.02 -19.83 4.90
N GLY A 193 33.62 -20.94 4.49
CA GLY A 193 35.07 -21.21 4.61
C GLY A 193 35.54 -21.43 6.03
N PRO A 194 36.80 -21.84 6.23
CA PRO A 194 37.38 -22.08 7.55
C PRO A 194 37.32 -20.85 8.43
N GLY A 195 36.60 -20.95 9.57
CA GLY A 195 36.41 -19.83 10.51
C GLY A 195 35.70 -18.62 9.92
N GLY A 196 34.92 -18.79 8.84
CA GLY A 196 34.21 -17.72 8.15
C GLY A 196 35.10 -16.83 7.28
N LYS A 197 36.28 -17.31 6.87
CA LYS A 197 37.24 -16.50 6.10
C LYS A 197 36.72 -16.15 4.72
N MET A 198 36.19 -17.12 3.98
CA MET A 198 35.73 -16.92 2.60
C MET A 198 34.61 -15.90 2.51
N ILE A 199 33.55 -16.05 3.33
CA ILE A 199 32.43 -15.11 3.31
C ILE A 199 32.87 -13.71 3.69
N ARG A 200 33.84 -13.55 4.61
CA ARG A 200 34.36 -12.20 4.96
C ARG A 200 35.12 -11.58 3.80
N GLU A 201 35.93 -12.37 3.07
CA GLU A 201 36.66 -11.90 1.88
C GLU A 201 35.66 -11.39 0.81
N ILE A 202 34.60 -12.17 0.52
CA ILE A 202 33.58 -11.75 -0.44
C ILE A 202 32.93 -10.43 0.00
N VAL A 203 32.53 -10.32 1.27
CA VAL A 203 31.91 -9.11 1.82
C VAL A 203 32.85 -7.89 1.76
N GLU A 204 34.14 -8.06 2.06
CA GLU A 204 35.17 -7.00 2.00
C GLU A 204 35.41 -6.54 0.55
N GLU A 205 35.49 -7.46 -0.40
CA GLU A 205 35.77 -7.14 -1.80
C GLU A 205 34.57 -6.49 -2.52
N THR A 206 33.35 -6.96 -2.23
CA THR A 206 32.17 -6.55 -2.97
C THR A 206 31.35 -5.46 -2.26
N GLY A 207 31.51 -5.33 -0.95
CA GLY A 207 30.67 -4.48 -0.09
C GLY A 207 29.25 -5.02 0.07
N ALA A 208 28.96 -6.25 -0.40
CA ALA A 208 27.67 -6.88 -0.25
C ALA A 208 27.48 -7.46 1.16
N LYS A 209 26.22 -7.55 1.61
CA LYS A 209 25.85 -8.31 2.79
C LYS A 209 25.33 -9.68 2.33
N ILE A 210 25.84 -10.75 2.90
CA ILE A 210 25.45 -12.12 2.56
C ILE A 210 24.86 -12.78 3.81
N ASP A 211 23.63 -13.27 3.68
CA ASP A 211 22.94 -14.07 4.70
C ASP A 211 22.68 -15.48 4.11
N ILE A 212 22.98 -16.53 4.90
CA ILE A 212 22.82 -17.92 4.49
C ILE A 212 21.92 -18.63 5.50
N GLU A 213 20.85 -19.25 4.98
CA GLU A 213 19.93 -20.05 5.79
C GLU A 213 20.35 -21.54 5.78
N ASP A 214 19.93 -22.29 6.80
CA ASP A 214 20.28 -23.72 6.98
C ASP A 214 19.78 -24.61 5.84
N ASP A 215 18.77 -24.16 5.11
CA ASP A 215 18.19 -24.85 3.96
C ASP A 215 18.95 -24.63 2.64
N GLY A 216 20.02 -23.84 2.66
CA GLY A 216 20.84 -23.48 1.51
C GLY A 216 20.35 -22.26 0.75
N THR A 217 19.41 -21.49 1.28
CA THR A 217 19.04 -20.18 0.72
C THR A 217 20.11 -19.16 1.05
N VAL A 218 20.65 -18.49 0.03
CA VAL A 218 21.65 -17.43 0.16
C VAL A 218 21.06 -16.14 -0.36
N SER A 219 21.02 -15.12 0.49
CA SER A 219 20.57 -13.77 0.15
C SER A 219 21.75 -12.82 0.09
N VAL A 220 21.99 -12.24 -1.08
CA VAL A 220 23.05 -11.24 -1.33
C VAL A 220 22.40 -9.88 -1.45
N ALA A 221 22.65 -8.99 -0.49
CA ALA A 221 22.16 -7.62 -0.50
C ALA A 221 23.30 -6.64 -0.81
N ALA A 222 23.19 -5.89 -1.89
CA ALA A 222 24.22 -4.97 -2.37
C ALA A 222 23.66 -3.60 -2.74
N VAL A 223 24.51 -2.58 -2.72
CA VAL A 223 24.14 -1.20 -3.08
C VAL A 223 24.03 -0.98 -4.60
N SER A 224 24.53 -1.91 -5.40
CA SER A 224 24.48 -1.85 -6.86
C SER A 224 24.38 -3.25 -7.45
N GLN A 225 23.94 -3.35 -8.72
CA GLN A 225 23.91 -4.61 -9.44
C GLN A 225 25.32 -5.20 -9.59
N ASN A 226 26.30 -4.37 -9.93
CA ASN A 226 27.69 -4.83 -10.08
C ASN A 226 28.24 -5.47 -8.80
N SER A 227 27.96 -4.89 -7.64
CA SER A 227 28.37 -5.47 -6.35
C SER A 227 27.62 -6.77 -6.04
N SER A 228 26.36 -6.88 -6.45
CA SER A 228 25.57 -8.10 -6.29
C SER A 228 26.07 -9.24 -7.19
N ASP A 229 26.42 -8.91 -8.43
CA ASP A 229 26.91 -9.89 -9.42
C ASP A 229 28.34 -10.36 -9.11
N ALA A 230 29.13 -9.53 -8.43
CA ALA A 230 30.49 -9.85 -8.01
C ALA A 230 30.55 -10.73 -6.74
N ALA A 231 29.48 -10.69 -5.92
CA ALA A 231 29.37 -11.46 -4.68
C ALA A 231 28.82 -12.86 -4.91
#